data_2a1cf7ed3e427fab1a1fc282953fd7d2
#
_entry.id   2a1cf7ed3e427fab1a1fc282953fd7d2
#
_cell.length_a   1.000
_cell.length_b   1.000
_cell.length_c   1.000
_cell.angle_alpha   90.00
_cell.angle_beta   90.00
_cell.angle_gamma   90.00
#
_symmetry.space_group_name_H-M   'P 1'
#
loop_
_entity.id
_entity.type
_entity.pdbx_description
1 polymer ?
#
loop_
_entity_poly.entity_id
_entity_poly.type
_entity_poly.pdbx_seq_one_letter_code
_entity_poly.pdbx_strand_id
1 'polypeptide(L)'
;MGRIVLIFCWLWLVAIGCFEQTRADSAPDKIKYPYSPISWNSLPWWMAKEAGHFEKNGLDVDLFYEGASSVIVQAMLAGEANFGGLAGPAVVSNVINGGDVIQIAAIVKTFTVPMFAAPNIKDVAQLKGQKVAVSRFGSISHIAAQNIFQKAGVTGATVIQSGGTPESAAMLMSGAVAAAMVPPPQSLILKEKGYRELVSVKQFREWNIPVVENGVAARRSFVDKNPSIAKRFIRSAFEGIKTIHDNKESAIKALAKYTKINDEKILEESYRFSIDALSKEGFMPPEAFSALIEQLVSQKSIDEAASKKLPLTAYFDNRYVNELEKEGFFKKLWQ
;
A
#
# COMPACT_ATOMS: atom_id res chain seq x y z
N MET A 1 87.34 -40.35 5.36
CA MET A 1 86.54 -40.04 4.15
C MET A 1 85.05 -40.21 4.49
N GLY A 2 84.35 -39.18 4.93
CA GLY A 2 82.97 -39.21 5.29
C GLY A 2 82.24 -38.02 4.68
N ARG A 3 81.28 -38.29 3.82
CA ARG A 3 80.47 -37.31 3.18
C ARG A 3 79.24 -36.98 4.08
N ILE A 4 79.17 -35.71 4.50
CA ILE A 4 77.99 -35.15 5.20
C ILE A 4 76.97 -34.78 4.15
N VAL A 5 75.76 -35.36 4.25
CA VAL A 5 74.57 -34.99 3.47
C VAL A 5 73.70 -34.03 4.28
N LEU A 6 73.62 -32.78 3.86
CA LEU A 6 72.74 -31.76 4.42
C LEU A 6 71.36 -31.93 3.77
N ILE A 7 70.36 -32.26 4.58
CA ILE A 7 68.89 -32.26 4.20
C ILE A 7 68.35 -30.90 4.48
N PHE A 8 68.00 -30.15 3.42
CA PHE A 8 67.20 -28.90 3.54
C PHE A 8 65.74 -29.26 3.63
N CYS A 9 65.11 -29.04 4.81
CA CYS A 9 63.67 -29.02 4.98
C CYS A 9 63.15 -27.69 4.49
N TRP A 10 62.37 -27.69 3.41
CA TRP A 10 61.58 -26.57 2.97
C TRP A 10 60.24 -26.59 3.70
N LEU A 11 60.04 -25.67 4.66
CA LEU A 11 58.74 -25.36 5.29
C LEU A 11 57.93 -24.51 4.32
N TRP A 12 56.89 -25.09 3.73
CA TRP A 12 55.85 -24.35 3.04
C TRP A 12 54.86 -23.79 4.07
N LEU A 13 54.97 -22.50 4.35
CA LEU A 13 53.92 -21.73 5.06
C LEU A 13 52.78 -21.51 4.09
N VAL A 14 51.70 -22.29 4.22
CA VAL A 14 50.43 -22.01 3.56
C VAL A 14 49.75 -20.86 4.34
N ALA A 15 49.90 -19.63 3.84
CA ALA A 15 49.13 -18.51 4.28
C ALA A 15 47.70 -18.71 3.76
N ILE A 16 46.79 -19.17 4.65
CA ILE A 16 45.36 -19.13 4.42
C ILE A 16 44.94 -17.65 4.54
N GLY A 17 44.99 -16.96 3.40
CA GLY A 17 44.38 -15.64 3.29
C GLY A 17 42.86 -15.79 3.43
N CYS A 18 42.29 -15.37 4.56
CA CYS A 18 40.87 -15.05 4.65
C CYS A 18 40.57 -13.96 3.62
N PHE A 19 40.05 -14.37 2.46
CA PHE A 19 39.37 -13.46 1.57
C PHE A 19 38.08 -13.06 2.28
N GLU A 20 38.12 -12.02 3.11
CA GLU A 20 36.94 -11.21 3.37
C GLU A 20 36.50 -10.68 2.02
N GLN A 21 35.45 -11.30 1.50
CA GLN A 21 34.73 -10.85 0.32
C GLN A 21 34.10 -9.51 0.70
N THR A 22 34.85 -8.42 0.59
CA THR A 22 34.31 -7.06 0.61
C THR A 22 33.26 -7.05 -0.48
N ARG A 23 31.99 -7.07 -0.05
CA ARG A 23 30.87 -6.68 -0.93
C ARG A 23 31.27 -5.33 -1.50
N ALA A 24 31.62 -5.30 -2.78
CA ALA A 24 31.71 -4.04 -3.49
C ALA A 24 30.41 -3.30 -3.25
N ASP A 25 30.48 -2.13 -2.63
CA ASP A 25 29.34 -1.23 -2.45
C ASP A 25 28.87 -0.85 -3.86
N SER A 26 27.96 -1.66 -4.40
CA SER A 26 27.26 -1.28 -5.62
C SER A 26 26.40 -0.09 -5.27
N ALA A 27 26.41 0.94 -6.12
CA ALA A 27 25.52 2.09 -5.95
C ALA A 27 24.08 1.61 -5.71
N PRO A 28 23.30 2.27 -4.82
CA PRO A 28 21.95 1.86 -4.49
C PRO A 28 21.05 1.87 -5.73
N ASP A 29 20.14 0.90 -5.82
CA ASP A 29 19.17 0.84 -6.90
C ASP A 29 18.16 2.00 -6.76
N LYS A 30 18.06 2.83 -7.79
CA LYS A 30 17.16 3.98 -7.82
C LYS A 30 15.74 3.55 -8.14
N ILE A 31 14.81 3.88 -7.25
CA ILE A 31 13.39 3.52 -7.34
C ILE A 31 12.54 4.78 -7.24
N LYS A 32 11.74 5.06 -8.26
CA LYS A 32 10.63 6.01 -8.17
C LYS A 32 9.41 5.27 -7.65
N TYR A 33 8.80 5.79 -6.59
CA TYR A 33 7.66 5.17 -5.91
C TYR A 33 6.51 6.15 -5.71
N PRO A 34 5.58 6.23 -6.69
CA PRO A 34 4.31 6.92 -6.50
C PRO A 34 3.45 6.23 -5.45
N TYR A 35 2.81 7.00 -4.58
CA TYR A 35 1.94 6.49 -3.54
C TYR A 35 0.65 7.30 -3.41
N SER A 36 -0.38 6.65 -2.88
CA SER A 36 -1.68 7.22 -2.52
C SER A 36 -2.25 6.44 -1.34
N PRO A 37 -3.00 7.09 -0.45
CA PRO A 37 -3.34 8.52 -0.31
C PRO A 37 -2.38 9.30 0.59
N ILE A 38 -2.57 10.63 0.74
CA ILE A 38 -1.97 11.40 1.86
C ILE A 38 -2.78 11.11 3.13
N SER A 39 -2.49 10.00 3.78
CA SER A 39 -3.13 9.53 5.02
C SER A 39 -2.22 8.56 5.77
N TRP A 40 -2.66 8.09 6.95
CA TRP A 40 -1.97 7.03 7.72
C TRP A 40 -1.61 5.80 6.85
N ASN A 41 -2.35 5.54 5.80
CA ASN A 41 -2.20 4.40 4.90
C ASN A 41 -0.85 4.40 4.15
N SER A 42 -0.25 5.58 3.99
CA SER A 42 1.07 5.75 3.38
C SER A 42 2.22 5.81 4.40
N LEU A 43 1.90 5.75 5.70
CA LEU A 43 2.88 5.79 6.77
C LEU A 43 4.00 4.73 6.64
N PRO A 44 3.74 3.48 6.18
CA PRO A 44 4.80 2.50 5.96
C PRO A 44 5.93 2.97 5.03
N TRP A 45 5.57 3.66 3.95
CA TRP A 45 6.55 4.19 2.97
C TRP A 45 7.33 5.35 3.55
N TRP A 46 6.62 6.26 4.24
CA TRP A 46 7.23 7.40 4.91
C TRP A 46 8.20 6.93 6.00
N MET A 47 7.80 5.97 6.81
CA MET A 47 8.67 5.43 7.86
C MET A 47 9.85 4.64 7.31
N ALA A 48 9.66 3.87 6.22
CA ALA A 48 10.78 3.21 5.57
C ALA A 48 11.83 4.21 5.05
N LYS A 49 11.40 5.38 4.59
CA LYS A 49 12.29 6.48 4.16
C LYS A 49 12.92 7.19 5.36
N GLU A 50 12.10 7.67 6.32
CA GLU A 50 12.59 8.47 7.46
C GLU A 50 13.52 7.68 8.40
N ALA A 51 13.31 6.36 8.52
CA ALA A 51 14.14 5.47 9.34
C ALA A 51 15.33 4.85 8.57
N GLY A 52 15.54 5.21 7.31
CA GLY A 52 16.67 4.73 6.51
C GLY A 52 16.59 3.26 6.10
N HIS A 53 15.38 2.65 6.13
CA HIS A 53 15.26 1.23 5.78
C HIS A 53 15.46 0.95 4.29
N PHE A 54 15.15 1.89 3.40
CA PHE A 54 15.44 1.75 1.99
C PHE A 54 16.95 1.74 1.76
N GLU A 55 17.66 2.73 2.30
CA GLU A 55 19.10 2.88 2.18
C GLU A 55 19.84 1.67 2.78
N LYS A 56 19.42 1.21 3.97
CA LYS A 56 19.93 -0.01 4.63
C LYS A 56 19.81 -1.24 3.74
N ASN A 57 18.75 -1.33 2.93
CA ASN A 57 18.50 -2.42 2.00
C ASN A 57 19.07 -2.14 0.59
N GLY A 58 19.93 -1.12 0.41
CA GLY A 58 20.59 -0.80 -0.85
C GLY A 58 19.64 -0.22 -1.90
N LEU A 59 18.62 0.53 -1.48
CA LEU A 59 17.66 1.20 -2.34
C LEU A 59 17.71 2.72 -2.12
N ASP A 60 17.72 3.49 -3.21
CA ASP A 60 17.51 4.93 -3.22
C ASP A 60 16.09 5.20 -3.73
N VAL A 61 15.16 5.45 -2.80
CA VAL A 61 13.74 5.56 -3.12
C VAL A 61 13.27 7.01 -3.12
N ASP A 62 12.78 7.46 -4.27
CA ASP A 62 12.10 8.73 -4.45
C ASP A 62 10.59 8.54 -4.30
N LEU A 63 10.03 9.03 -3.17
CA LEU A 63 8.61 8.95 -2.85
C LEU A 63 7.89 10.19 -3.38
N PHE A 64 6.84 10.01 -4.19
CA PHE A 64 6.01 11.13 -4.63
C PHE A 64 4.52 10.78 -4.61
N TYR A 65 3.71 11.79 -4.31
CA TYR A 65 2.26 11.63 -4.16
C TYR A 65 1.55 11.67 -5.52
N GLU A 66 0.61 10.75 -5.67
CA GLU A 66 -0.37 10.74 -6.75
C GLU A 66 -1.80 10.69 -6.19
N GLY A 67 -2.75 11.34 -6.84
CA GLY A 67 -4.10 11.54 -6.32
C GLY A 67 -4.90 10.26 -6.08
N ALA A 68 -4.59 9.17 -6.80
CA ALA A 68 -5.30 7.89 -6.69
C ALA A 68 -4.51 6.73 -7.31
N SER A 69 -4.84 5.50 -6.91
CA SER A 69 -4.24 4.27 -7.43
C SER A 69 -4.34 4.12 -8.96
N SER A 70 -5.43 4.60 -9.58
CA SER A 70 -5.59 4.56 -11.04
C SER A 70 -4.60 5.48 -11.77
N VAL A 71 -4.20 6.61 -11.17
CA VAL A 71 -3.17 7.51 -11.70
C VAL A 71 -1.79 6.88 -11.58
N ILE A 72 -1.50 6.22 -10.44
CA ILE A 72 -0.25 5.49 -10.22
C ILE A 72 -0.07 4.40 -11.28
N VAL A 73 -1.12 3.62 -11.58
CA VAL A 73 -1.07 2.61 -12.64
C VAL A 73 -0.71 3.23 -13.98
N GLN A 74 -1.28 4.39 -14.34
CA GLN A 74 -0.96 5.08 -15.59
C GLN A 74 0.50 5.53 -15.64
N ALA A 75 1.05 6.10 -14.57
CA ALA A 75 2.45 6.47 -14.47
C ALA A 75 3.38 5.25 -14.62
N MET A 76 3.01 4.11 -14.00
CA MET A 76 3.77 2.85 -14.13
C MET A 76 3.73 2.32 -15.58
N LEU A 77 2.59 2.35 -16.25
CA LEU A 77 2.46 1.92 -17.66
C LEU A 77 3.21 2.85 -18.61
N ALA A 78 3.28 4.15 -18.30
CA ALA A 78 4.10 5.11 -19.04
C ALA A 78 5.61 4.91 -18.84
N GLY A 79 6.02 4.03 -17.89
CA GLY A 79 7.42 3.76 -17.60
C GLY A 79 8.07 4.75 -16.63
N GLU A 80 7.29 5.63 -16.01
CA GLU A 80 7.79 6.62 -15.04
C GLU A 80 8.20 5.98 -13.71
N ALA A 81 7.57 4.83 -13.34
CA ALA A 81 7.89 4.07 -12.16
C ALA A 81 7.71 2.56 -12.42
N ASN A 82 8.49 1.72 -11.71
CA ASN A 82 8.36 0.27 -11.76
C ASN A 82 7.66 -0.32 -10.52
N PHE A 83 7.51 0.48 -9.46
CA PHE A 83 6.81 0.17 -8.23
C PHE A 83 5.78 1.24 -7.91
N GLY A 84 4.80 0.92 -7.07
CA GLY A 84 3.82 1.90 -6.59
C GLY A 84 3.03 1.39 -5.38
N GLY A 85 2.62 2.35 -4.52
CA GLY A 85 1.73 2.10 -3.38
C GLY A 85 0.28 2.29 -3.78
N LEU A 86 -0.44 1.19 -4.07
CA LEU A 86 -1.78 1.26 -4.63
C LEU A 86 -2.69 0.09 -4.22
N ALA A 87 -3.97 0.23 -4.50
CA ALA A 87 -5.03 -0.69 -4.12
C ALA A 87 -5.33 -1.75 -5.20
N GLY A 88 -5.85 -2.90 -4.77
CA GLY A 88 -6.22 -4.03 -5.63
C GLY A 88 -7.15 -3.70 -6.80
N PRO A 89 -8.20 -2.86 -6.65
CA PRO A 89 -9.10 -2.53 -7.77
C PRO A 89 -8.39 -1.97 -9.00
N ALA A 90 -7.40 -1.09 -8.80
CA ALA A 90 -6.63 -0.53 -9.90
C ALA A 90 -5.75 -1.59 -10.59
N VAL A 91 -5.20 -2.55 -9.82
CA VAL A 91 -4.46 -3.69 -10.38
C VAL A 91 -5.36 -4.59 -11.20
N VAL A 92 -6.53 -4.97 -10.68
CA VAL A 92 -7.47 -5.84 -11.40
C VAL A 92 -7.88 -5.21 -12.73
N SER A 93 -8.30 -3.94 -12.71
CA SER A 93 -8.68 -3.22 -13.93
C SER A 93 -7.53 -3.14 -14.94
N ASN A 94 -6.30 -2.89 -14.47
CA ASN A 94 -5.12 -2.83 -15.32
C ASN A 94 -4.85 -4.19 -16.01
N VAL A 95 -4.83 -5.28 -15.25
CA VAL A 95 -4.49 -6.61 -15.79
C VAL A 95 -5.53 -7.09 -16.79
N ILE A 96 -6.81 -6.87 -16.54
CA ILE A 96 -7.90 -7.22 -17.48
C ILE A 96 -7.76 -6.47 -18.80
N ASN A 97 -7.26 -5.24 -18.76
CA ASN A 97 -6.97 -4.43 -19.96
C ASN A 97 -5.58 -4.71 -20.57
N GLY A 98 -4.93 -5.80 -20.18
CA GLY A 98 -3.65 -6.24 -20.75
C GLY A 98 -2.40 -5.55 -20.19
N GLY A 99 -2.53 -4.78 -19.09
CA GLY A 99 -1.38 -4.17 -18.42
C GLY A 99 -0.63 -5.16 -17.53
N ASP A 100 0.63 -4.84 -17.21
CA ASP A 100 1.56 -5.71 -16.47
C ASP A 100 1.81 -5.30 -15.02
N VAL A 101 0.99 -4.40 -14.46
CA VAL A 101 1.08 -4.01 -13.04
C VAL A 101 0.36 -5.03 -12.18
N ILE A 102 1.09 -5.63 -11.24
CA ILE A 102 0.60 -6.67 -10.32
C ILE A 102 0.86 -6.27 -8.88
N GLN A 103 0.10 -6.86 -7.95
CA GLN A 103 0.36 -6.72 -6.53
C GLN A 103 1.44 -7.72 -6.10
N ILE A 104 2.43 -7.29 -5.31
CA ILE A 104 3.52 -8.16 -4.82
C ILE A 104 3.62 -8.24 -3.29
N ALA A 105 2.93 -7.37 -2.55
CA ALA A 105 2.71 -7.50 -1.11
C ALA A 105 1.47 -6.72 -0.68
N ALA A 106 0.70 -7.25 0.27
CA ALA A 106 -0.44 -6.58 0.90
C ALA A 106 -0.02 -5.91 2.21
N ILE A 107 -0.40 -4.65 2.39
CA ILE A 107 -0.13 -3.87 3.60
C ILE A 107 -1.41 -3.65 4.41
N VAL A 108 -2.53 -3.38 3.74
CA VAL A 108 -3.86 -3.23 4.35
C VAL A 108 -4.83 -4.16 3.65
N LYS A 109 -5.46 -5.06 4.43
CA LYS A 109 -6.29 -6.17 3.92
C LYS A 109 -7.79 -6.00 4.23
N THR A 110 -8.23 -4.80 4.59
CA THR A 110 -9.62 -4.49 4.88
C THR A 110 -9.95 -3.07 4.43
N PHE A 111 -11.23 -2.76 4.21
CA PHE A 111 -11.63 -1.38 3.94
C PHE A 111 -11.41 -0.50 5.17
N THR A 112 -10.70 0.60 4.99
CA THR A 112 -10.36 1.57 6.04
C THR A 112 -10.73 3.00 5.67
N VAL A 113 -11.54 3.17 4.63
CA VAL A 113 -12.03 4.47 4.16
C VAL A 113 -13.51 4.65 4.57
N PRO A 114 -13.79 5.27 5.73
CA PRO A 114 -15.15 5.54 6.17
C PRO A 114 -15.85 6.55 5.28
N MET A 115 -17.20 6.54 5.31
CA MET A 115 -18.03 7.56 4.67
C MET A 115 -18.43 8.62 5.69
N PHE A 116 -18.09 9.87 5.42
CA PHE A 116 -18.54 11.04 6.16
C PHE A 116 -19.54 11.85 5.35
N ALA A 117 -20.51 12.47 6.02
CA ALA A 117 -21.55 13.28 5.41
C ALA A 117 -21.78 14.59 6.14
N ALA A 118 -22.43 15.52 5.47
CA ALA A 118 -22.91 16.77 6.06
C ALA A 118 -23.79 16.50 7.29
N PRO A 119 -23.80 17.40 8.31
CA PRO A 119 -24.48 17.14 9.59
C PRO A 119 -25.98 16.84 9.47
N ASN A 120 -26.66 17.36 8.43
CA ASN A 120 -28.07 17.12 8.15
C ASN A 120 -28.39 15.76 7.54
N ILE A 121 -27.38 15.05 7.01
CA ILE A 121 -27.52 13.69 6.47
C ILE A 121 -27.31 12.70 7.62
N LYS A 122 -28.31 11.92 7.95
CA LYS A 122 -28.30 11.01 9.12
C LYS A 122 -28.18 9.54 8.76
N ASP A 123 -28.49 9.21 7.50
CA ASP A 123 -28.56 7.85 7.00
C ASP A 123 -28.10 7.78 5.55
N VAL A 124 -27.54 6.63 5.15
CA VAL A 124 -27.04 6.39 3.78
C VAL A 124 -28.18 6.50 2.76
N ALA A 125 -29.44 6.14 3.11
CA ALA A 125 -30.58 6.24 2.21
C ALA A 125 -30.86 7.69 1.76
N GLN A 126 -30.50 8.69 2.57
CA GLN A 126 -30.65 10.11 2.22
C GLN A 126 -29.66 10.58 1.14
N LEU A 127 -28.69 9.72 0.75
CA LEU A 127 -27.77 10.01 -0.36
C LEU A 127 -28.39 9.78 -1.74
N LYS A 128 -29.61 9.26 -1.83
CA LYS A 128 -30.37 9.18 -3.10
C LYS A 128 -30.49 10.58 -3.72
N GLY A 129 -30.01 10.74 -4.97
CA GLY A 129 -30.02 12.03 -5.68
C GLY A 129 -28.90 12.99 -5.23
N GLN A 130 -28.11 12.63 -4.23
CA GLN A 130 -27.02 13.47 -3.72
C GLN A 130 -25.69 13.16 -4.40
N LYS A 131 -24.75 14.12 -4.31
CA LYS A 131 -23.37 13.95 -4.75
C LYS A 131 -22.50 13.38 -3.63
N VAL A 132 -21.67 12.39 -3.96
CA VAL A 132 -20.73 11.75 -3.03
C VAL A 132 -19.32 11.78 -3.62
N ALA A 133 -18.36 12.35 -2.88
CA ALA A 133 -16.99 12.47 -3.35
C ALA A 133 -16.19 11.18 -3.10
N VAL A 134 -15.42 10.79 -4.12
CA VAL A 134 -14.38 9.77 -4.07
C VAL A 134 -13.10 10.34 -4.71
N SER A 135 -11.93 9.76 -4.44
CA SER A 135 -10.69 10.29 -5.04
C SER A 135 -10.73 10.22 -6.57
N ARG A 136 -10.92 9.03 -7.13
CA ARG A 136 -11.07 8.79 -8.58
C ARG A 136 -11.93 7.55 -8.83
N PHE A 137 -12.51 7.45 -10.03
CA PHE A 137 -13.13 6.18 -10.45
C PHE A 137 -12.09 5.05 -10.52
N GLY A 138 -12.50 3.84 -10.14
CA GLY A 138 -11.61 2.67 -10.04
C GLY A 138 -10.66 2.67 -8.83
N SER A 139 -10.67 3.71 -7.99
CA SER A 139 -9.92 3.72 -6.74
C SER A 139 -10.65 2.98 -5.61
N ILE A 140 -9.92 2.71 -4.51
CA ILE A 140 -10.50 2.04 -3.34
C ILE A 140 -11.67 2.82 -2.73
N SER A 141 -11.62 4.16 -2.70
CA SER A 141 -12.71 4.99 -2.20
C SER A 141 -13.97 4.89 -3.06
N HIS A 142 -13.82 4.73 -4.38
CA HIS A 142 -14.94 4.47 -5.29
C HIS A 142 -15.57 3.11 -5.01
N ILE A 143 -14.76 2.06 -4.93
CA ILE A 143 -15.24 0.70 -4.65
C ILE A 143 -15.92 0.61 -3.27
N ALA A 144 -15.35 1.26 -2.25
CA ALA A 144 -15.96 1.32 -0.92
C ALA A 144 -17.32 2.05 -0.94
N ALA A 145 -17.44 3.17 -1.65
CA ALA A 145 -18.73 3.87 -1.81
C ALA A 145 -19.78 2.98 -2.49
N GLN A 146 -19.40 2.26 -3.54
CA GLN A 146 -20.31 1.34 -4.23
C GLN A 146 -20.75 0.18 -3.33
N ASN A 147 -19.85 -0.38 -2.50
CA ASN A 147 -20.21 -1.39 -1.50
C ASN A 147 -21.26 -0.84 -0.51
N ILE A 148 -21.06 0.38 -0.04
CA ILE A 148 -22.01 1.05 0.85
C ILE A 148 -23.39 1.17 0.19
N PHE A 149 -23.44 1.69 -1.05
CA PHE A 149 -24.69 1.86 -1.78
C PHE A 149 -25.41 0.53 -2.02
N GLN A 150 -24.66 -0.51 -2.40
CA GLN A 150 -25.20 -1.85 -2.60
C GLN A 150 -25.77 -2.43 -1.30
N LYS A 151 -25.02 -2.35 -0.19
CA LYS A 151 -25.46 -2.84 1.12
C LYS A 151 -26.66 -2.10 1.67
N ALA A 152 -26.76 -0.79 1.42
CA ALA A 152 -27.88 0.06 1.87
C ALA A 152 -29.05 0.10 0.87
N GLY A 153 -28.96 -0.56 -0.29
CA GLY A 153 -29.99 -0.51 -1.33
C GLY A 153 -30.17 0.89 -1.95
N VAL A 154 -29.15 1.76 -1.88
CA VAL A 154 -29.21 3.13 -2.39
C VAL A 154 -28.89 3.14 -3.88
N THR A 155 -29.84 3.67 -4.66
CA THR A 155 -29.69 3.94 -6.09
C THR A 155 -29.80 5.43 -6.38
N GLY A 156 -29.14 5.91 -7.45
CA GLY A 156 -29.24 7.30 -7.89
C GLY A 156 -28.37 8.30 -7.12
N ALA A 157 -27.48 7.85 -6.23
CA ALA A 157 -26.40 8.70 -5.73
C ALA A 157 -25.42 8.98 -6.87
N THR A 158 -24.95 10.24 -6.99
CA THR A 158 -23.99 10.65 -8.02
C THR A 158 -22.59 10.67 -7.45
N VAL A 159 -21.72 9.79 -7.92
CA VAL A 159 -20.30 9.79 -7.51
C VAL A 159 -19.53 10.87 -8.25
N ILE A 160 -18.78 11.70 -7.51
CA ILE A 160 -17.96 12.79 -8.05
C ILE A 160 -16.48 12.51 -7.74
N GLN A 161 -15.62 12.63 -8.74
CA GLN A 161 -14.17 12.56 -8.55
C GLN A 161 -13.64 13.87 -7.98
N SER A 162 -12.96 13.80 -6.85
CA SER A 162 -12.35 14.98 -6.18
C SER A 162 -10.90 15.24 -6.59
N GLY A 163 -10.17 14.19 -6.98
CA GLY A 163 -8.73 14.23 -7.24
C GLY A 163 -7.91 13.50 -6.19
N GLY A 164 -8.27 13.56 -4.92
CA GLY A 164 -7.57 12.91 -3.81
C GLY A 164 -8.35 12.97 -2.50
N THR A 165 -7.73 12.48 -1.42
CA THR A 165 -8.35 12.46 -0.08
C THR A 165 -8.55 13.86 0.52
N PRO A 166 -7.54 14.76 0.50
CA PRO A 166 -7.74 16.13 1.00
C PRO A 166 -8.83 16.88 0.24
N GLU A 167 -8.90 16.71 -1.07
CA GLU A 167 -9.89 17.34 -1.95
C GLU A 167 -11.30 16.80 -1.67
N SER A 168 -11.44 15.48 -1.39
CA SER A 168 -12.73 14.89 -0.97
C SER A 168 -13.25 15.52 0.32
N ALA A 169 -12.38 15.71 1.32
CA ALA A 169 -12.73 16.37 2.56
C ALA A 169 -13.10 17.85 2.33
N ALA A 170 -12.34 18.57 1.49
CA ALA A 170 -12.61 19.96 1.16
C ALA A 170 -13.95 20.14 0.42
N MET A 171 -14.28 19.25 -0.52
CA MET A 171 -15.58 19.28 -1.21
C MET A 171 -16.75 19.05 -0.25
N LEU A 172 -16.60 18.17 0.75
CA LEU A 172 -17.61 17.97 1.78
C LEU A 172 -17.73 19.21 2.69
N MET A 173 -16.61 19.78 3.12
CA MET A 173 -16.60 20.99 3.97
C MET A 173 -17.18 22.22 3.28
N SER A 174 -17.02 22.36 1.97
CA SER A 174 -17.61 23.45 1.19
C SER A 174 -19.08 23.25 0.83
N GLY A 175 -19.66 22.05 1.12
CA GLY A 175 -21.02 21.72 0.72
C GLY A 175 -21.17 21.37 -0.76
N ALA A 176 -20.09 21.22 -1.52
CA ALA A 176 -20.14 20.81 -2.93
C ALA A 176 -20.65 19.37 -3.10
N VAL A 177 -20.50 18.54 -2.09
CA VAL A 177 -21.02 17.17 -2.00
C VAL A 177 -21.71 16.94 -0.65
N ALA A 178 -22.66 16.01 -0.61
CA ALA A 178 -23.38 15.65 0.62
C ALA A 178 -22.61 14.65 1.49
N ALA A 179 -21.76 13.84 0.88
CA ALA A 179 -20.90 12.88 1.58
C ALA A 179 -19.56 12.69 0.83
N ALA A 180 -18.56 12.13 1.53
CA ALA A 180 -17.26 11.84 0.98
C ALA A 180 -16.65 10.59 1.64
N MET A 181 -15.84 9.87 0.87
CA MET A 181 -15.02 8.77 1.36
C MET A 181 -13.66 9.31 1.81
N VAL A 182 -13.40 9.32 3.13
CA VAL A 182 -12.24 10.05 3.70
C VAL A 182 -11.63 9.28 4.87
N PRO A 183 -10.42 8.73 4.74
CA PRO A 183 -9.71 8.08 5.84
C PRO A 183 -9.08 9.10 6.81
N PRO A 184 -8.62 8.66 8.02
CA PRO A 184 -7.79 9.51 8.88
C PRO A 184 -6.48 9.97 8.19
N PRO A 185 -5.99 11.16 8.50
CA PRO A 185 -6.45 12.09 9.55
C PRO A 185 -7.62 12.99 9.15
N GLN A 186 -7.94 13.12 7.84
CA GLN A 186 -8.96 14.05 7.37
C GLN A 186 -10.37 13.73 7.91
N SER A 187 -10.70 12.44 8.07
CA SER A 187 -11.97 12.02 8.68
C SER A 187 -12.11 12.47 10.14
N LEU A 188 -11.01 12.51 10.88
CA LEU A 188 -11.00 12.97 12.27
C LEU A 188 -11.26 14.49 12.35
N ILE A 189 -10.68 15.26 11.42
CA ILE A 189 -10.98 16.70 11.27
C ILE A 189 -12.47 16.91 10.97
N LEU A 190 -13.04 16.12 10.06
CA LEU A 190 -14.47 16.19 9.74
C LEU A 190 -15.32 15.89 10.97
N LYS A 191 -14.96 14.87 11.73
CA LYS A 191 -15.65 14.48 12.97
C LYS A 191 -15.64 15.62 14.00
N GLU A 192 -14.49 16.25 14.24
CA GLU A 192 -14.38 17.39 15.16
C GLU A 192 -15.22 18.62 14.71
N LYS A 193 -15.36 18.78 13.39
CA LYS A 193 -16.21 19.84 12.80
C LYS A 193 -17.71 19.48 12.76
N GLY A 194 -18.11 18.36 13.36
CA GLY A 194 -19.51 17.94 13.45
C GLY A 194 -20.08 17.22 12.21
N TYR A 195 -19.22 16.85 11.26
CA TYR A 195 -19.63 15.97 10.16
C TYR A 195 -19.91 14.57 10.68
N ARG A 196 -20.87 13.89 10.07
CA ARG A 196 -21.36 12.60 10.53
C ARG A 196 -20.66 11.45 9.83
N GLU A 197 -20.14 10.50 10.60
CA GLU A 197 -19.71 9.21 10.08
C GLU A 197 -20.94 8.35 9.79
N LEU A 198 -21.29 8.16 8.51
CA LEU A 198 -22.43 7.34 8.08
C LEU A 198 -22.08 5.86 8.05
N VAL A 199 -20.88 5.54 7.61
CA VAL A 199 -20.36 4.17 7.59
C VAL A 199 -18.94 4.18 8.12
N SER A 200 -18.72 3.44 9.18
CA SER A 200 -17.44 3.32 9.88
C SER A 200 -16.60 2.17 9.32
N VAL A 201 -15.29 2.20 9.64
CA VAL A 201 -14.40 1.06 9.36
C VAL A 201 -14.85 -0.21 10.09
N LYS A 202 -15.44 -0.07 11.30
CA LYS A 202 -16.02 -1.22 12.02
C LYS A 202 -17.10 -1.92 11.19
N GLN A 203 -18.00 -1.17 10.57
CA GLN A 203 -19.05 -1.75 9.71
C GLN A 203 -18.47 -2.48 8.50
N PHE A 204 -17.40 -1.97 7.86
CA PHE A 204 -16.72 -2.70 6.79
C PHE A 204 -16.13 -4.04 7.28
N ARG A 205 -15.56 -4.06 8.49
CA ARG A 205 -15.06 -5.30 9.10
C ARG A 205 -16.21 -6.30 9.38
N GLU A 206 -17.34 -5.82 9.86
CA GLU A 206 -18.54 -6.64 10.09
C GLU A 206 -19.11 -7.20 8.77
N TRP A 207 -19.04 -6.44 7.69
CA TRP A 207 -19.42 -6.93 6.36
C TRP A 207 -18.47 -7.97 5.80
N ASN A 208 -17.27 -8.09 6.37
CA ASN A 208 -16.23 -9.06 6.02
C ASN A 208 -15.97 -9.16 4.51
N ILE A 209 -15.86 -8.01 3.83
CA ILE A 209 -15.59 -7.95 2.39
C ILE A 209 -14.09 -8.07 2.19
N PRO A 210 -13.59 -9.16 1.56
CA PRO A 210 -12.17 -9.33 1.30
C PRO A 210 -11.66 -8.27 0.33
N VAL A 211 -10.52 -7.64 0.64
CA VAL A 211 -9.89 -6.63 -0.22
C VAL A 211 -8.40 -6.50 0.11
N VAL A 212 -7.60 -6.15 -0.88
CA VAL A 212 -6.29 -5.53 -0.68
C VAL A 212 -6.48 -4.03 -0.89
N GLU A 213 -6.63 -3.29 0.22
CA GLU A 213 -6.87 -1.86 0.18
C GLU A 213 -5.61 -1.08 -0.16
N ASN A 214 -4.46 -1.53 0.35
CA ASN A 214 -3.17 -0.95 0.02
C ASN A 214 -2.07 -2.01 0.06
N GLY A 215 -1.06 -1.81 -0.79
CA GLY A 215 0.08 -2.70 -0.85
C GLY A 215 1.15 -2.23 -1.83
N VAL A 216 2.20 -3.02 -1.94
CA VAL A 216 3.24 -2.82 -2.95
C VAL A 216 2.78 -3.44 -4.25
N ALA A 217 2.65 -2.65 -5.29
CA ALA A 217 2.50 -3.13 -6.65
C ALA A 217 3.79 -2.90 -7.44
N ALA A 218 3.97 -3.68 -8.50
CA ALA A 218 5.11 -3.57 -9.37
C ALA A 218 4.76 -3.97 -10.81
N ARG A 219 5.56 -3.52 -11.77
CA ARG A 219 5.50 -4.06 -13.12
C ARG A 219 6.08 -5.47 -13.13
N ARG A 220 5.29 -6.45 -13.57
CA ARG A 220 5.72 -7.86 -13.65
C ARG A 220 6.99 -8.00 -14.47
N SER A 221 7.02 -7.34 -15.64
CA SER A 221 8.18 -7.36 -16.56
C SER A 221 9.47 -6.85 -15.91
N PHE A 222 9.37 -5.97 -14.89
CA PHE A 222 10.51 -5.46 -14.15
C PHE A 222 10.92 -6.42 -13.02
N VAL A 223 9.98 -6.85 -12.17
CA VAL A 223 10.33 -7.65 -10.98
C VAL A 223 10.73 -9.09 -11.33
N ASP A 224 10.25 -9.64 -12.44
CA ASP A 224 10.71 -10.95 -12.94
C ASP A 224 12.20 -10.92 -13.34
N LYS A 225 12.69 -9.79 -13.83
CA LYS A 225 14.12 -9.57 -14.14
C LYS A 225 14.93 -9.15 -12.92
N ASN A 226 14.29 -8.56 -11.91
CA ASN A 226 14.93 -7.97 -10.74
C ASN A 226 14.32 -8.46 -9.42
N PRO A 227 14.25 -9.79 -9.15
CA PRO A 227 13.58 -10.33 -7.97
C PRO A 227 14.21 -9.88 -6.65
N SER A 228 15.54 -9.63 -6.63
CA SER A 228 16.24 -9.11 -5.46
C SER A 228 15.75 -7.71 -5.08
N ILE A 229 15.50 -6.83 -6.05
CA ILE A 229 14.98 -5.48 -5.80
C ILE A 229 13.58 -5.57 -5.18
N ALA A 230 12.71 -6.42 -5.73
CA ALA A 230 11.36 -6.63 -5.18
C ALA A 230 11.39 -7.08 -3.71
N LYS A 231 12.24 -8.06 -3.37
CA LYS A 231 12.39 -8.54 -1.98
C LYS A 231 12.92 -7.46 -1.04
N ARG A 232 13.96 -6.73 -1.45
CA ARG A 232 14.54 -5.65 -0.65
C ARG A 232 13.53 -4.52 -0.42
N PHE A 233 12.71 -4.20 -1.42
CA PHE A 233 11.66 -3.20 -1.28
C PHE A 233 10.58 -3.65 -0.28
N ILE A 234 10.07 -4.87 -0.40
CA ILE A 234 9.09 -5.44 0.54
C ILE A 234 9.69 -5.49 1.96
N ARG A 235 10.93 -5.94 2.11
CA ARG A 235 11.65 -5.93 3.41
C ARG A 235 11.66 -4.54 4.03
N SER A 236 12.07 -3.52 3.28
CA SER A 236 12.12 -2.12 3.76
C SER A 236 10.74 -1.60 4.20
N ALA A 237 9.69 -1.93 3.44
CA ALA A 237 8.32 -1.55 3.78
C ALA A 237 7.87 -2.15 5.12
N PHE A 238 8.16 -3.44 5.37
CA PHE A 238 7.81 -4.11 6.63
C PHE A 238 8.70 -3.70 7.80
N GLU A 239 9.98 -3.38 7.57
CA GLU A 239 10.82 -2.73 8.58
C GLU A 239 10.25 -1.34 8.95
N GLY A 240 9.71 -0.60 7.98
CA GLY A 240 8.97 0.64 8.24
C GLY A 240 7.72 0.41 9.11
N ILE A 241 6.94 -0.63 8.83
CA ILE A 241 5.78 -1.00 9.68
C ILE A 241 6.23 -1.37 11.10
N LYS A 242 7.31 -2.13 11.24
CA LYS A 242 7.88 -2.45 12.57
C LYS A 242 8.26 -1.17 13.32
N THR A 243 8.91 -0.22 12.64
CA THR A 243 9.28 1.06 13.25
C THR A 243 8.05 1.87 13.68
N ILE A 244 6.92 1.81 12.95
CA ILE A 244 5.66 2.42 13.38
C ILE A 244 5.20 1.84 14.73
N HIS A 245 5.32 0.53 14.91
CA HIS A 245 4.94 -0.14 16.17
C HIS A 245 5.89 0.17 17.31
N ASP A 246 7.20 0.24 17.05
CA ASP A 246 8.23 0.37 18.08
C ASP A 246 8.49 1.82 18.48
N ASN A 247 8.24 2.78 17.59
CA ASN A 247 8.59 4.18 17.79
C ASN A 247 7.42 5.11 17.39
N LYS A 248 6.47 5.23 18.34
CA LYS A 248 5.30 6.09 18.21
C LYS A 248 5.66 7.55 17.89
N GLU A 249 6.69 8.09 18.53
CA GLU A 249 7.09 9.49 18.35
C GLU A 249 7.53 9.75 16.91
N SER A 250 8.38 8.88 16.35
CA SER A 250 8.81 8.97 14.95
C SER A 250 7.65 8.80 13.98
N ALA A 251 6.70 7.89 14.26
CA ALA A 251 5.51 7.69 13.44
C ALA A 251 4.60 8.94 13.42
N ILE A 252 4.39 9.58 14.58
CA ILE A 252 3.64 10.83 14.70
C ILE A 252 4.34 11.98 13.97
N LYS A 253 5.67 12.10 14.09
CA LYS A 253 6.46 13.10 13.34
C LYS A 253 6.35 12.90 11.84
N ALA A 254 6.39 11.65 11.37
CA ALA A 254 6.19 11.35 9.95
C ALA A 254 4.76 11.70 9.49
N LEU A 255 3.72 11.34 10.26
CA LEU A 255 2.35 11.75 9.98
C LEU A 255 2.26 13.27 9.84
N ALA A 256 2.75 14.04 10.83
CA ALA A 256 2.74 15.51 10.79
C ALA A 256 3.46 16.06 9.56
N LYS A 257 4.66 15.55 9.27
CA LYS A 257 5.49 15.97 8.14
C LYS A 257 4.78 15.84 6.80
N TYR A 258 4.19 14.66 6.55
CA TYR A 258 3.63 14.33 5.23
C TYR A 258 2.18 14.77 5.07
N THR A 259 1.36 14.76 6.13
CA THR A 259 -0.02 15.22 6.07
C THR A 259 -0.18 16.73 6.25
N LYS A 260 0.88 17.42 6.75
CA LYS A 260 0.86 18.86 7.12
C LYS A 260 -0.15 19.19 8.22
N ILE A 261 -0.51 18.21 9.05
CA ILE A 261 -1.38 18.38 10.21
C ILE A 261 -0.49 18.46 11.47
N ASN A 262 -0.79 19.42 12.36
CA ASN A 262 -0.03 19.64 13.58
C ASN A 262 -0.88 19.44 14.86
N ASP A 263 -2.15 19.04 14.72
CA ASP A 263 -3.00 18.72 15.86
C ASP A 263 -2.60 17.38 16.47
N GLU A 264 -2.07 17.43 17.69
CA GLU A 264 -1.51 16.25 18.39
C GLU A 264 -2.57 15.16 18.60
N LYS A 265 -3.81 15.51 18.90
CA LYS A 265 -4.89 14.56 19.13
C LYS A 265 -5.25 13.83 17.83
N ILE A 266 -5.36 14.56 16.72
CA ILE A 266 -5.63 13.99 15.40
C ILE A 266 -4.49 13.08 14.97
N LEU A 267 -3.25 13.48 15.19
CA LEU A 267 -2.07 12.67 14.87
C LEU A 267 -2.02 11.39 15.71
N GLU A 268 -2.28 11.49 17.01
CA GLU A 268 -2.34 10.36 17.94
C GLU A 268 -3.43 9.35 17.53
N GLU A 269 -4.63 9.81 17.22
CA GLU A 269 -5.73 8.94 16.78
C GLU A 269 -5.41 8.31 15.43
N SER A 270 -4.80 9.04 14.51
CA SER A 270 -4.34 8.50 13.20
C SER A 270 -3.26 7.43 13.36
N TYR A 271 -2.33 7.63 14.30
CA TYR A 271 -1.33 6.64 14.67
C TYR A 271 -1.97 5.36 15.21
N ARG A 272 -2.88 5.48 16.20
CA ARG A 272 -3.59 4.31 16.76
C ARG A 272 -4.33 3.54 15.67
N PHE A 273 -4.98 4.26 14.77
CA PHE A 273 -5.67 3.66 13.64
C PHE A 273 -4.70 2.87 12.74
N SER A 274 -3.48 3.39 12.50
CA SER A 274 -2.47 2.70 11.70
C SER A 274 -2.01 1.40 12.34
N ILE A 275 -1.80 1.39 13.67
CA ILE A 275 -1.41 0.18 14.42
C ILE A 275 -2.43 -0.95 14.26
N ASP A 276 -3.72 -0.62 14.29
CA ASP A 276 -4.81 -1.60 14.20
C ASP A 276 -5.03 -2.13 12.78
N ALA A 277 -4.64 -1.38 11.76
CA ALA A 277 -4.96 -1.68 10.37
C ALA A 277 -3.80 -2.25 9.54
N LEU A 278 -2.55 -1.94 9.91
CA LEU A 278 -1.38 -2.40 9.18
C LEU A 278 -1.13 -3.89 9.39
N SER A 279 -0.98 -4.62 8.30
CA SER A 279 -0.65 -6.04 8.33
C SER A 279 0.80 -6.26 8.77
N LYS A 280 1.00 -7.26 9.63
CA LYS A 280 2.34 -7.73 10.02
C LYS A 280 2.98 -8.65 8.99
N GLU A 281 2.20 -9.12 8.04
CA GLU A 281 2.60 -10.05 6.99
C GLU A 281 2.14 -9.53 5.63
N GLY A 282 2.97 -9.75 4.62
CA GLY A 282 2.74 -9.22 3.27
C GLY A 282 1.90 -10.09 2.36
N PHE A 283 1.44 -11.26 2.83
CA PHE A 283 0.73 -12.23 2.02
C PHE A 283 -0.60 -11.68 1.48
N MET A 284 -0.83 -11.87 0.19
CA MET A 284 -2.08 -11.49 -0.46
C MET A 284 -3.04 -12.67 -0.47
N PRO A 285 -4.23 -12.53 0.15
CA PRO A 285 -5.24 -13.56 0.14
C PRO A 285 -5.87 -13.68 -1.27
N PRO A 286 -5.82 -14.86 -1.92
CA PRO A 286 -6.41 -15.05 -3.25
C PRO A 286 -7.91 -14.71 -3.29
N GLU A 287 -8.63 -14.99 -2.20
CA GLU A 287 -10.06 -14.69 -2.05
C GLU A 287 -10.39 -13.20 -2.15
N ALA A 288 -9.44 -12.31 -1.77
CA ALA A 288 -9.63 -10.88 -1.93
C ALA A 288 -9.69 -10.47 -3.40
N PHE A 289 -8.90 -11.10 -4.27
CA PHE A 289 -8.93 -10.84 -5.70
C PHE A 289 -10.16 -11.48 -6.36
N SER A 290 -10.55 -12.70 -5.96
CA SER A 290 -11.80 -13.32 -6.45
C SER A 290 -13.01 -12.46 -6.15
N ALA A 291 -13.21 -12.05 -4.89
CA ALA A 291 -14.32 -11.21 -4.49
C ALA A 291 -14.32 -9.85 -5.19
N LEU A 292 -13.13 -9.26 -5.35
CA LEU A 292 -12.98 -7.98 -6.05
C LEU A 292 -13.33 -8.09 -7.54
N ILE A 293 -12.91 -9.16 -8.23
CA ILE A 293 -13.25 -9.40 -9.63
C ILE A 293 -14.77 -9.55 -9.78
N GLU A 294 -15.42 -10.39 -8.95
CA GLU A 294 -16.87 -10.57 -8.94
C GLU A 294 -17.60 -9.24 -8.73
N GLN A 295 -17.14 -8.42 -7.80
CA GLN A 295 -17.69 -7.10 -7.55
C GLN A 295 -17.55 -6.18 -8.76
N LEU A 296 -16.36 -6.07 -9.36
CA LEU A 296 -16.12 -5.22 -10.51
C LEU A 296 -16.93 -5.66 -11.75
N VAL A 297 -17.14 -6.98 -11.93
CA VAL A 297 -18.05 -7.53 -12.94
C VAL A 297 -19.48 -7.12 -12.67
N SER A 298 -19.97 -7.32 -11.44
CA SER A 298 -21.36 -6.96 -11.06
C SER A 298 -21.65 -5.47 -11.25
N GLN A 299 -20.65 -4.64 -11.07
CA GLN A 299 -20.70 -3.17 -11.28
C GLN A 299 -20.50 -2.78 -12.75
N LYS A 300 -20.29 -3.72 -13.65
CA LYS A 300 -19.97 -3.49 -15.08
C LYS A 300 -18.72 -2.59 -15.25
N SER A 301 -17.80 -2.63 -14.28
CA SER A 301 -16.54 -1.87 -14.30
C SER A 301 -15.45 -2.57 -15.09
N ILE A 302 -15.58 -3.89 -15.29
CA ILE A 302 -14.69 -4.73 -16.09
C ILE A 302 -15.50 -5.71 -16.93
N ASP A 303 -14.92 -6.21 -18.00
CA ASP A 303 -15.49 -7.23 -18.87
C ASP A 303 -15.44 -8.62 -18.21
N GLU A 304 -16.61 -9.27 -18.07
CA GLU A 304 -16.73 -10.59 -17.45
C GLU A 304 -16.01 -11.67 -18.26
N ALA A 305 -16.12 -11.64 -19.58
CA ALA A 305 -15.51 -12.66 -20.44
C ALA A 305 -13.98 -12.54 -20.43
N ALA A 306 -13.44 -11.32 -20.36
CA ALA A 306 -12.01 -11.09 -20.18
C ALA A 306 -11.52 -11.57 -18.82
N SER A 307 -12.28 -11.30 -17.74
CA SER A 307 -11.90 -11.72 -16.39
C SER A 307 -11.80 -13.24 -16.23
N LYS A 308 -12.71 -14.00 -16.85
CA LYS A 308 -12.74 -15.47 -16.83
C LYS A 308 -11.56 -16.14 -17.55
N LYS A 309 -10.88 -15.43 -18.46
CA LYS A 309 -9.72 -15.95 -19.21
C LYS A 309 -8.42 -15.90 -18.43
N LEU A 310 -8.36 -15.17 -17.34
CA LEU A 310 -7.14 -14.93 -16.59
C LEU A 310 -7.15 -15.71 -15.26
N PRO A 311 -6.06 -16.44 -14.94
CA PRO A 311 -5.92 -17.05 -13.61
C PRO A 311 -5.72 -15.97 -12.54
N LEU A 312 -6.05 -16.25 -11.28
CA LEU A 312 -5.85 -15.32 -10.16
C LEU A 312 -4.39 -14.86 -10.02
N THR A 313 -3.44 -15.72 -10.37
CA THR A 313 -2.01 -15.39 -10.38
C THR A 313 -1.62 -14.33 -11.42
N ALA A 314 -2.53 -13.95 -12.33
CA ALA A 314 -2.30 -12.82 -13.21
C ALA A 314 -2.29 -11.48 -12.47
N TYR A 315 -3.02 -11.36 -11.35
CA TYR A 315 -3.23 -10.11 -10.63
C TYR A 315 -2.23 -9.88 -9.50
N PHE A 316 -1.62 -10.93 -8.95
CA PHE A 316 -0.68 -10.83 -7.84
C PHE A 316 0.41 -11.89 -7.90
N ASP A 317 1.45 -11.70 -7.10
CA ASP A 317 2.55 -12.65 -6.98
C ASP A 317 3.07 -12.69 -5.53
N ASN A 318 2.78 -13.79 -4.84
CA ASN A 318 3.23 -14.02 -3.49
C ASN A 318 4.67 -14.59 -3.39
N ARG A 319 5.38 -14.84 -4.51
CA ARG A 319 6.73 -15.45 -4.48
C ARG A 319 7.68 -14.70 -3.56
N TYR A 320 7.72 -13.38 -3.68
CA TYR A 320 8.66 -12.53 -2.93
C TYR A 320 8.38 -12.55 -1.42
N VAL A 321 7.10 -12.52 -1.04
CA VAL A 321 6.68 -12.62 0.37
C VAL A 321 6.98 -14.02 0.91
N ASN A 322 6.68 -15.08 0.15
CA ASN A 322 6.95 -16.46 0.52
C ASN A 322 8.45 -16.74 0.68
N GLU A 323 9.31 -16.12 -0.13
CA GLU A 323 10.76 -16.23 0.03
C GLU A 323 11.23 -15.53 1.32
N LEU A 324 10.72 -14.34 1.62
CA LEU A 324 11.02 -13.64 2.89
C LEU A 324 10.55 -14.43 4.10
N GLU A 325 9.39 -15.08 4.03
CA GLU A 325 8.88 -15.97 5.09
C GLU A 325 9.81 -17.17 5.28
N LYS A 326 10.21 -17.85 4.19
CA LYS A 326 11.17 -18.98 4.25
C LYS A 326 12.53 -18.57 4.82
N GLU A 327 12.99 -17.34 4.58
CA GLU A 327 14.19 -16.75 5.19
C GLU A 327 14.01 -16.46 6.70
N GLY A 328 12.79 -16.62 7.23
CA GLY A 328 12.43 -16.30 8.61
C GLY A 328 12.39 -14.80 8.89
N PHE A 329 12.23 -13.97 7.85
CA PHE A 329 12.25 -12.51 7.98
C PHE A 329 11.12 -12.01 8.89
N PHE A 330 9.87 -12.36 8.62
CA PHE A 330 8.73 -11.87 9.42
C PHE A 330 8.80 -12.35 10.86
N LYS A 331 9.18 -13.62 11.09
CA LYS A 331 9.39 -14.14 12.44
C LYS A 331 10.43 -13.33 13.22
N LYS A 332 11.59 -13.04 12.61
CA LYS A 332 12.66 -12.24 13.25
C LYS A 332 12.26 -10.79 13.45
N LEU A 333 11.46 -10.24 12.54
CA LEU A 333 11.01 -8.86 12.59
C LEU A 333 10.09 -8.60 13.79
N TRP A 334 9.25 -9.58 14.15
CA TRP A 334 8.22 -9.42 15.18
C TRP A 334 8.56 -10.07 16.54
N GLN A 335 9.76 -10.63 16.69
CA GLN A 335 10.34 -11.04 17.97
C GLN A 335 10.89 -9.83 18.73
#